data_a3df58f89e88fd335a3502c9acdb7daa
#
_entry.id   a3df58f89e88fd335a3502c9acdb7daa
#
_cell.length_a   1.000
_cell.length_b   1.000
_cell.length_c   1.000
_cell.angle_alpha   90.00
_cell.angle_beta   90.00
_cell.angle_gamma   90.00
#
_symmetry.space_group_name_H-M   'P 1'
#
loop_
_entity.id
_entity.type
_entity.pdbx_description
1 polymer ?
#
loop_
_entity_poly.entity_id
_entity_poly.type
_entity_poly.pdbx_seq_one_letter_code
_entity_poly.pdbx_strand_id
1 'polypeptide(L)'
;TQLRVEGYDIVPTYDAADVVVVNTCGFIDSAVAESLDAIGEAMNQNGKVIVTGCLGKRPEQIREQYPDVLAISGPQDYQSVMEALHEALPPKHDPFVDLVPDYGVKLTPRHYAYLKISEGCNHRCSFCIIPSMRGDLVSRPVDDVLREAERLVRGGVKELLVVSQDTSAYGVDVKYAEREWRGKAYQTRMKALCEGLGELDAWVRMHYVYPYPHVDDVIPLM
;
A
#
# COMPACT_ATOMS: atom_id res chain seq x y z
N THR A 1 -4.24 -9.22 -2.69
CA THR A 1 -3.26 -10.16 -3.28
C THR A 1 -3.08 -11.35 -2.36
N GLN A 2 -2.67 -11.13 -1.10
CA GLN A 2 -2.39 -12.20 -0.15
C GLN A 2 -3.59 -13.16 0.05
N LEU A 3 -4.81 -12.65 0.18
CA LEU A 3 -6.01 -13.48 0.27
C LEU A 3 -6.15 -14.50 -0.85
N ARG A 4 -5.91 -14.08 -2.10
CA ARG A 4 -5.95 -15.00 -3.25
C ARG A 4 -4.82 -16.01 -3.25
N VAL A 5 -3.66 -15.60 -2.74
CA VAL A 5 -2.48 -16.45 -2.57
C VAL A 5 -2.78 -17.58 -1.59
N GLU A 6 -3.49 -17.26 -0.50
CA GLU A 6 -3.87 -18.24 0.52
C GLU A 6 -5.16 -19.01 0.18
N GLY A 7 -5.61 -18.93 -1.07
CA GLY A 7 -6.73 -19.74 -1.59
C GLY A 7 -8.12 -19.20 -1.29
N TYR A 8 -8.24 -17.92 -0.86
CA TYR A 8 -9.54 -17.29 -0.68
C TYR A 8 -10.09 -16.74 -2.01
N ASP A 9 -11.36 -16.98 -2.25
CA ASP A 9 -12.10 -16.37 -3.36
C ASP A 9 -12.59 -14.98 -2.99
N ILE A 10 -12.48 -14.03 -3.93
CA ILE A 10 -13.04 -12.69 -3.77
C ILE A 10 -14.37 -12.63 -4.50
N VAL A 11 -15.43 -12.47 -3.75
CA VAL A 11 -16.80 -12.41 -4.26
C VAL A 11 -17.30 -10.96 -4.42
N PRO A 12 -18.25 -10.70 -5.32
CA PRO A 12 -18.67 -9.33 -5.66
C PRO A 12 -19.67 -8.70 -4.68
N THR A 13 -20.32 -9.47 -3.79
CA THR A 13 -21.38 -9.01 -2.88
C THR A 13 -21.14 -9.47 -1.45
N TYR A 14 -21.62 -8.71 -0.48
CA TYR A 14 -21.42 -8.98 0.95
C TYR A 14 -22.14 -10.24 1.43
N ASP A 15 -23.33 -10.51 0.91
CA ASP A 15 -24.16 -11.67 1.26
C ASP A 15 -23.55 -13.00 0.75
N ALA A 16 -22.76 -12.95 -0.31
CA ALA A 16 -22.04 -14.12 -0.84
C ALA A 16 -20.69 -14.38 -0.13
N ALA A 17 -20.24 -13.48 0.75
CA ALA A 17 -18.97 -13.61 1.44
C ALA A 17 -19.12 -14.36 2.77
N ASP A 18 -18.13 -15.18 3.13
CA ASP A 18 -18.05 -15.77 4.47
C ASP A 18 -17.55 -14.76 5.51
N VAL A 19 -16.71 -13.80 5.09
CA VAL A 19 -16.18 -12.67 5.90
C VAL A 19 -15.98 -11.46 4.99
N VAL A 20 -16.31 -10.28 5.48
CA VAL A 20 -16.09 -9.00 4.78
C VAL A 20 -14.93 -8.25 5.40
N VAL A 21 -13.99 -7.80 4.57
CA VAL A 21 -12.89 -6.91 5.01
C VAL A 21 -13.14 -5.51 4.47
N VAL A 22 -13.39 -4.54 5.36
CA VAL A 22 -13.61 -3.13 5.02
C VAL A 22 -12.33 -2.35 5.20
N ASN A 23 -11.76 -1.86 4.10
CA ASN A 23 -10.61 -0.96 4.14
C ASN A 23 -11.06 0.49 4.20
N THR A 24 -10.76 1.17 5.29
CA THR A 24 -11.34 2.46 5.66
C THR A 24 -10.40 3.64 5.38
N CYS A 25 -10.99 4.80 5.13
CA CYS A 25 -10.32 6.09 5.09
C CYS A 25 -10.62 6.89 6.37
N GLY A 26 -9.64 7.67 6.84
CA GLY A 26 -9.78 8.49 8.04
C GLY A 26 -9.25 9.92 7.86
N PHE A 27 -9.08 10.36 6.61
CA PHE A 27 -8.42 11.63 6.28
C PHE A 27 -9.29 12.87 6.52
N ILE A 28 -10.53 12.81 6.10
CA ILE A 28 -11.50 13.91 6.19
C ILE A 28 -12.81 13.37 6.73
N ASP A 29 -13.62 14.22 7.33
CA ASP A 29 -14.88 13.82 8.00
C ASP A 29 -15.84 13.09 7.06
N SER A 30 -15.98 13.54 5.80
CA SER A 30 -16.81 12.87 4.82
C SER A 30 -16.34 11.44 4.51
N ALA A 31 -15.03 11.20 4.42
CA ALA A 31 -14.50 9.86 4.19
C ALA A 31 -14.60 8.98 5.45
N VAL A 32 -14.56 9.57 6.63
CA VAL A 32 -14.85 8.85 7.89
C VAL A 32 -16.32 8.42 7.92
N ALA A 33 -17.24 9.32 7.58
CA ALA A 33 -18.67 9.00 7.51
C ALA A 33 -18.95 7.88 6.50
N GLU A 34 -18.42 8.00 5.28
CA GLU A 34 -18.52 6.96 4.24
C GLU A 34 -17.95 5.60 4.70
N SER A 35 -16.81 5.63 5.42
CA SER A 35 -16.22 4.41 5.97
C SER A 35 -17.09 3.75 7.02
N LEU A 36 -17.72 4.55 7.91
CA LEU A 36 -18.64 4.05 8.93
C LEU A 36 -19.92 3.50 8.29
N ASP A 37 -20.46 4.17 7.27
CA ASP A 37 -21.62 3.70 6.51
C ASP A 37 -21.33 2.35 5.83
N ALA A 38 -20.15 2.21 5.20
CA ALA A 38 -19.73 0.97 4.58
C ALA A 38 -19.58 -0.19 5.60
N ILE A 39 -19.05 0.10 6.81
CA ILE A 39 -19.03 -0.88 7.90
C ILE A 39 -20.45 -1.29 8.29
N GLY A 40 -21.36 -0.34 8.45
CA GLY A 40 -22.75 -0.59 8.78
C GLY A 40 -23.47 -1.43 7.74
N GLU A 41 -23.25 -1.14 6.46
CA GLU A 41 -23.79 -1.94 5.35
C GLU A 41 -23.26 -3.38 5.39
N ALA A 42 -21.95 -3.56 5.56
CA ALA A 42 -21.34 -4.88 5.65
C ALA A 42 -21.84 -5.67 6.87
N MET A 43 -21.98 -5.01 8.03
CA MET A 43 -22.54 -5.64 9.24
C MET A 43 -23.99 -6.08 9.04
N ASN A 44 -24.81 -5.26 8.40
CA ASN A 44 -26.22 -5.57 8.15
C ASN A 44 -26.41 -6.71 7.13
N GLN A 45 -25.57 -6.82 6.13
CA GLN A 45 -25.70 -7.82 5.07
C GLN A 45 -24.96 -9.14 5.38
N ASN A 46 -23.86 -9.10 6.12
CA ASN A 46 -23.01 -10.26 6.40
C ASN A 46 -22.84 -10.54 7.90
N GLY A 47 -22.59 -9.51 8.71
CA GLY A 47 -22.40 -9.62 10.15
C GLY A 47 -20.99 -10.05 10.59
N LYS A 48 -20.16 -10.59 9.71
CA LYS A 48 -18.76 -10.98 9.99
C LYS A 48 -17.81 -10.00 9.30
N VAL A 49 -17.47 -8.93 9.99
CA VAL A 49 -16.69 -7.83 9.43
C VAL A 49 -15.36 -7.63 10.14
N ILE A 50 -14.29 -7.53 9.36
CA ILE A 50 -12.95 -7.11 9.79
C ILE A 50 -12.71 -5.71 9.22
N VAL A 51 -12.31 -4.77 10.05
CA VAL A 51 -12.03 -3.39 9.64
C VAL A 51 -10.52 -3.15 9.62
N THR A 52 -10.04 -2.52 8.56
CA THR A 52 -8.63 -2.10 8.43
C THR A 52 -8.52 -0.70 7.83
N GLY A 53 -7.32 -0.18 7.73
CA GLY A 53 -7.05 1.10 7.11
C GLY A 53 -6.94 2.26 8.10
N CYS A 54 -7.02 3.48 7.57
CA CYS A 54 -6.66 4.67 8.33
C CYS A 54 -7.60 4.95 9.52
N LEU A 55 -8.89 4.67 9.39
CA LEU A 55 -9.85 4.82 10.50
C LEU A 55 -9.59 3.79 11.62
N GLY A 56 -8.98 2.65 11.31
CA GLY A 56 -8.59 1.65 12.31
C GLY A 56 -7.61 2.15 13.38
N LYS A 57 -6.99 3.33 13.20
CA LYS A 57 -6.23 4.04 14.25
C LYS A 57 -7.11 4.66 15.34
N ARG A 58 -8.42 4.68 15.15
CA ARG A 58 -9.42 5.16 16.10
C ARG A 58 -10.44 4.06 16.39
N PRO A 59 -10.00 2.92 16.97
CA PRO A 59 -10.86 1.75 17.15
C PRO A 59 -12.08 2.05 18.03
N GLU A 60 -11.97 2.98 18.97
CA GLU A 60 -13.08 3.39 19.84
C GLU A 60 -14.25 3.95 19.02
N GLN A 61 -13.98 4.81 18.04
CA GLN A 61 -15.00 5.41 17.18
C GLN A 61 -15.75 4.35 16.37
N ILE A 62 -15.10 3.27 15.96
CA ILE A 62 -15.72 2.17 15.25
C ILE A 62 -16.56 1.32 16.21
N ARG A 63 -15.99 0.96 17.38
CA ARG A 63 -16.65 0.09 18.35
C ARG A 63 -17.86 0.73 19.05
N GLU A 64 -17.89 2.06 19.16
CA GLU A 64 -19.07 2.78 19.67
C GLU A 64 -20.32 2.56 18.80
N GLN A 65 -20.14 2.44 17.49
CA GLN A 65 -21.24 2.24 16.55
C GLN A 65 -21.43 0.76 16.17
N TYR A 66 -20.33 0.02 16.10
CA TYR A 66 -20.32 -1.38 15.65
C TYR A 66 -19.50 -2.25 16.63
N PRO A 67 -20.05 -2.56 17.82
CA PRO A 67 -19.33 -3.33 18.84
C PRO A 67 -18.98 -4.76 18.40
N ASP A 68 -19.77 -5.34 17.49
CA ASP A 68 -19.67 -6.73 17.05
C ASP A 68 -18.68 -6.95 15.88
N VAL A 69 -17.94 -5.92 15.46
CA VAL A 69 -16.87 -6.06 14.47
C VAL A 69 -15.82 -7.04 14.99
N LEU A 70 -15.47 -8.05 14.17
CA LEU A 70 -14.55 -9.15 14.56
C LEU A 70 -13.18 -8.63 14.96
N ALA A 71 -12.58 -7.80 14.10
CA ALA A 71 -11.27 -7.21 14.36
C ALA A 71 -11.14 -5.83 13.75
N ILE A 72 -10.28 -5.00 14.34
CA ILE A 72 -9.93 -3.68 13.85
C ILE A 72 -8.41 -3.57 13.83
N SER A 73 -7.85 -3.24 12.66
CA SER A 73 -6.41 -3.01 12.47
C SER A 73 -6.12 -1.66 11.84
N GLY A 74 -4.94 -1.13 12.08
CA GLY A 74 -4.47 0.13 11.50
C GLY A 74 -4.03 0.00 10.03
N PRO A 75 -3.62 1.11 9.41
CA PRO A 75 -3.00 1.07 8.10
C PRO A 75 -1.68 0.28 8.18
N GLN A 76 -1.37 -0.54 7.16
CA GLN A 76 -0.17 -1.38 7.06
C GLN A 76 -0.13 -2.61 7.99
N ASP A 77 -1.08 -2.79 8.87
CA ASP A 77 -1.18 -3.95 9.74
C ASP A 77 -1.96 -5.09 9.05
N TYR A 78 -1.43 -5.51 7.89
CA TYR A 78 -2.05 -6.57 7.09
C TYR A 78 -1.95 -7.94 7.76
N GLN A 79 -0.94 -8.14 8.60
CA GLN A 79 -0.79 -9.39 9.31
C GLN A 79 -1.93 -9.61 10.31
N SER A 80 -2.30 -8.61 11.10
CA SER A 80 -3.45 -8.69 12.00
C SER A 80 -4.77 -8.95 11.24
N VAL A 81 -4.92 -8.40 10.03
CA VAL A 81 -6.08 -8.72 9.17
C VAL A 81 -6.09 -10.20 8.79
N MET A 82 -4.94 -10.74 8.41
CA MET A 82 -4.83 -12.15 8.02
C MET A 82 -5.05 -13.08 9.23
N GLU A 83 -4.49 -12.76 10.37
CA GLU A 83 -4.70 -13.53 11.62
C GLU A 83 -6.18 -13.57 12.00
N ALA A 84 -6.86 -12.42 12.02
CA ALA A 84 -8.29 -12.34 12.30
C ALA A 84 -9.14 -13.09 11.24
N LEU A 85 -8.72 -13.05 9.99
CA LEU A 85 -9.39 -13.82 8.94
C LEU A 85 -9.19 -15.32 9.14
N HIS A 86 -7.96 -15.78 9.44
CA HIS A 86 -7.66 -17.19 9.69
C HIS A 86 -8.41 -17.73 10.91
N GLU A 87 -8.63 -16.90 11.92
CA GLU A 87 -9.44 -17.26 13.07
C GLU A 87 -10.92 -17.43 12.69
N ALA A 88 -11.45 -16.50 11.90
CA ALA A 88 -12.86 -16.50 11.46
C ALA A 88 -13.14 -17.52 10.35
N LEU A 89 -12.17 -17.72 9.44
CA LEU A 89 -12.26 -18.59 8.27
C LEU A 89 -10.86 -19.17 7.96
N PRO A 90 -10.51 -20.33 8.52
CA PRO A 90 -9.22 -20.98 8.26
C PRO A 90 -8.98 -21.22 6.76
N PRO A 91 -7.76 -21.00 6.24
CA PRO A 91 -7.46 -21.19 4.82
C PRO A 91 -7.67 -22.66 4.39
N LYS A 92 -8.18 -22.83 3.18
CA LYS A 92 -8.40 -24.18 2.61
C LYS A 92 -7.11 -24.84 2.11
N HIS A 93 -6.06 -24.06 1.89
CA HIS A 93 -4.75 -24.50 1.40
C HIS A 93 -3.66 -24.24 2.43
N ASP A 94 -2.63 -25.07 2.41
CA ASP A 94 -1.40 -24.82 3.17
C ASP A 94 -0.51 -23.88 2.36
N PRO A 95 -0.34 -22.61 2.77
CA PRO A 95 0.46 -21.64 2.03
C PRO A 95 1.95 -22.03 1.92
N PHE A 96 2.43 -22.99 2.73
CA PHE A 96 3.79 -23.52 2.62
C PHE A 96 3.95 -24.55 1.49
N VAL A 97 2.85 -25.11 0.98
CA VAL A 97 2.85 -26.07 -0.12
C VAL A 97 2.59 -25.40 -1.46
N ASP A 98 1.89 -24.27 -1.46
CA ASP A 98 1.58 -23.54 -2.67
C ASP A 98 2.79 -22.64 -3.05
N LEU A 99 3.34 -22.87 -4.25
CA LEU A 99 4.43 -22.06 -4.83
C LEU A 99 3.94 -20.65 -5.17
N VAL A 100 3.87 -19.80 -4.15
CA VAL A 100 3.50 -18.41 -4.35
C VAL A 100 4.76 -17.55 -4.50
N PRO A 101 4.82 -16.66 -5.50
CA PRO A 101 5.91 -15.73 -5.62
C PRO A 101 6.01 -14.79 -4.41
N ASP A 102 7.18 -14.62 -3.82
CA ASP A 102 7.45 -13.72 -2.67
C ASP A 102 7.00 -12.27 -2.90
N TYR A 103 6.84 -11.86 -4.15
CA TYR A 103 6.40 -10.52 -4.57
C TYR A 103 4.88 -10.42 -4.81
N GLY A 104 4.11 -11.47 -4.54
CA GLY A 104 2.65 -11.50 -4.69
C GLY A 104 2.15 -11.48 -6.14
N VAL A 105 0.85 -11.28 -6.29
CA VAL A 105 0.15 -11.26 -7.58
C VAL A 105 -0.30 -9.84 -7.91
N LYS A 106 0.01 -9.38 -9.12
CA LYS A 106 -0.44 -8.08 -9.64
C LYS A 106 -1.94 -8.10 -9.90
N LEU A 107 -2.68 -7.17 -9.30
CA LEU A 107 -4.14 -7.04 -9.44
C LEU A 107 -4.59 -5.92 -10.39
N THR A 108 -3.68 -5.02 -10.78
CA THR A 108 -3.98 -3.95 -11.73
C THR A 108 -4.09 -4.48 -13.17
N PRO A 109 -4.74 -3.76 -14.10
CA PRO A 109 -4.71 -4.08 -15.52
C PRO A 109 -3.29 -4.28 -16.06
N ARG A 110 -3.13 -5.04 -17.16
CA ARG A 110 -1.81 -5.48 -17.65
C ARG A 110 -0.87 -4.32 -17.96
N HIS A 111 -1.39 -3.19 -18.43
CA HIS A 111 -0.59 -2.10 -18.98
C HIS A 111 0.03 -1.19 -17.92
N TYR A 112 -0.45 -1.13 -16.68
CA TYR A 112 0.17 -0.31 -15.63
C TYR A 112 0.29 -1.04 -14.30
N ALA A 113 1.17 -0.54 -13.42
CA ALA A 113 1.29 -0.99 -12.04
C ALA A 113 1.67 0.16 -11.11
N TYR A 114 1.20 0.09 -9.87
CA TYR A 114 1.68 0.97 -8.80
C TYR A 114 3.00 0.47 -8.26
N LEU A 115 3.94 1.39 -8.08
CA LEU A 115 5.25 1.15 -7.49
C LEU A 115 5.38 2.03 -6.24
N LYS A 116 5.14 1.44 -5.09
CA LYS A 116 5.23 2.13 -3.81
C LYS A 116 6.68 2.18 -3.35
N ILE A 117 7.21 3.39 -3.13
CA ILE A 117 8.63 3.61 -2.81
C ILE A 117 8.89 3.92 -1.34
N SER A 118 7.91 4.48 -0.64
CA SER A 118 8.00 4.79 0.79
C SER A 118 6.62 4.83 1.43
N GLU A 119 6.60 4.89 2.76
CA GLU A 119 5.40 5.04 3.58
C GLU A 119 5.64 6.10 4.64
N GLY A 120 4.54 6.77 5.08
CA GLY A 120 4.62 7.82 6.09
C GLY A 120 5.15 9.16 5.55
N CYS A 121 5.16 10.18 6.42
CA CYS A 121 5.58 11.53 6.04
C CYS A 121 6.12 12.28 7.26
N ASN A 122 7.28 12.92 7.12
CA ASN A 122 7.91 13.71 8.18
C ASN A 122 7.42 15.16 8.25
N HIS A 123 6.59 15.60 7.28
CA HIS A 123 5.97 16.92 7.37
C HIS A 123 4.99 16.99 8.55
N ARG A 124 4.90 18.17 9.13
CA ARG A 124 3.98 18.49 10.25
C ARG A 124 3.07 19.63 9.85
N CYS A 125 2.47 19.54 8.65
CA CYS A 125 1.53 20.54 8.15
C CYS A 125 0.32 20.60 9.09
N SER A 126 -0.10 21.81 9.48
CA SER A 126 -1.14 22.03 10.50
C SER A 126 -2.50 21.41 10.16
N PHE A 127 -2.79 21.22 8.88
CA PHE A 127 -4.04 20.64 8.37
C PHE A 127 -3.94 19.15 8.02
N CYS A 128 -2.75 18.54 8.16
CA CYS A 128 -2.51 17.20 7.61
C CYS A 128 -2.41 16.13 8.71
N ILE A 129 -3.24 15.12 8.61
CA ILE A 129 -3.31 14.00 9.56
C ILE A 129 -2.37 12.82 9.20
N ILE A 130 -1.73 12.85 8.02
CA ILE A 130 -0.93 11.72 7.52
C ILE A 130 0.10 11.22 8.54
N PRO A 131 0.94 12.05 9.17
CA PRO A 131 1.95 11.55 10.11
C PRO A 131 1.37 10.81 11.32
N SER A 132 0.20 11.24 11.81
CA SER A 132 -0.45 10.57 12.94
C SER A 132 -1.06 9.21 12.55
N MET A 133 -1.44 9.04 11.28
CA MET A 133 -2.08 7.82 10.81
C MET A 133 -1.08 6.81 10.22
N ARG A 134 -0.08 7.29 9.47
CA ARG A 134 0.86 6.45 8.73
C ARG A 134 2.28 6.48 9.28
N GLY A 135 2.52 7.27 10.34
CA GLY A 135 3.83 7.40 10.97
C GLY A 135 4.81 8.28 10.17
N ASP A 136 6.05 8.23 10.61
CA ASP A 136 7.17 8.91 9.97
C ASP A 136 7.55 8.23 8.66
N LEU A 137 8.30 8.96 7.82
CA LEU A 137 8.80 8.45 6.55
C LEU A 137 9.66 7.19 6.74
N VAL A 138 9.32 6.15 6.00
CA VAL A 138 10.10 4.91 5.88
C VAL A 138 10.28 4.62 4.40
N SER A 139 11.50 4.78 3.90
CA SER A 139 11.84 4.54 2.50
C SER A 139 12.27 3.10 2.26
N ARG A 140 11.77 2.50 1.18
CA ARG A 140 12.26 1.22 0.70
C ARG A 140 13.66 1.40 0.09
N PRO A 141 14.57 0.43 0.23
CA PRO A 141 15.86 0.45 -0.46
C PRO A 141 15.68 0.59 -1.98
N VAL A 142 16.53 1.39 -2.63
CA VAL A 142 16.41 1.70 -4.06
C VAL A 142 16.53 0.45 -4.93
N ASP A 143 17.37 -0.49 -4.56
CA ASP A 143 17.57 -1.76 -5.25
C ASP A 143 16.34 -2.65 -5.21
N ASP A 144 15.60 -2.69 -4.08
CA ASP A 144 14.33 -3.42 -3.98
C ASP A 144 13.26 -2.82 -4.89
N VAL A 145 13.17 -1.48 -4.91
CA VAL A 145 12.22 -0.77 -5.77
C VAL A 145 12.55 -1.01 -7.24
N LEU A 146 13.82 -0.91 -7.64
CA LEU A 146 14.26 -1.12 -9.02
C LEU A 146 14.07 -2.58 -9.46
N ARG A 147 14.34 -3.56 -8.60
CA ARG A 147 14.07 -4.98 -8.87
C ARG A 147 12.59 -5.27 -9.07
N GLU A 148 11.72 -4.65 -8.25
CA GLU A 148 10.27 -4.77 -8.44
C GLU A 148 9.83 -4.15 -9.76
N ALA A 149 10.28 -2.92 -10.06
CA ALA A 149 9.99 -2.24 -11.31
C ALA A 149 10.41 -3.08 -12.53
N GLU A 150 11.61 -3.64 -12.50
CA GLU A 150 12.12 -4.52 -13.57
C GLU A 150 11.24 -5.75 -13.77
N ARG A 151 10.82 -6.42 -12.69
CA ARG A 151 9.90 -7.57 -12.78
C ARG A 151 8.55 -7.18 -13.39
N LEU A 152 7.99 -6.05 -12.99
CA LEU A 152 6.74 -5.54 -13.53
C LEU A 152 6.84 -5.27 -15.04
N VAL A 153 7.89 -4.61 -15.48
CA VAL A 153 8.12 -4.30 -16.91
C VAL A 153 8.35 -5.58 -17.70
N ARG A 154 9.16 -6.53 -17.21
CA ARG A 154 9.32 -7.86 -17.82
C ARG A 154 8.01 -8.64 -17.89
N GLY A 155 7.12 -8.43 -16.92
CA GLY A 155 5.76 -8.98 -16.91
C GLY A 155 4.78 -8.31 -17.88
N GLY A 156 5.25 -7.30 -18.66
CA GLY A 156 4.48 -6.61 -19.70
C GLY A 156 3.81 -5.32 -19.27
N VAL A 157 4.15 -4.78 -18.09
CA VAL A 157 3.72 -3.45 -17.66
C VAL A 157 4.37 -2.38 -18.54
N LYS A 158 3.58 -1.42 -19.02
CA LYS A 158 4.02 -0.32 -19.89
C LYS A 158 4.09 1.01 -19.16
N GLU A 159 3.44 1.13 -17.99
CA GLU A 159 3.45 2.34 -17.18
C GLU A 159 3.62 2.00 -15.70
N LEU A 160 4.60 2.63 -15.05
CA LEU A 160 4.86 2.55 -13.61
C LEU A 160 4.34 3.83 -12.94
N LEU A 161 3.38 3.68 -12.04
CA LEU A 161 2.83 4.76 -11.23
C LEU A 161 3.57 4.79 -9.89
N VAL A 162 4.58 5.65 -9.76
CA VAL A 162 5.38 5.78 -8.54
C VAL A 162 4.60 6.55 -7.49
N VAL A 163 4.38 5.94 -6.33
CA VAL A 163 3.51 6.47 -5.28
C VAL A 163 4.17 6.43 -3.90
N SER A 164 3.89 7.45 -3.10
CA SER A 164 4.17 7.56 -1.67
C SER A 164 3.33 8.69 -1.07
N GLN A 165 3.53 9.08 0.18
CA GLN A 165 2.90 10.27 0.74
C GLN A 165 3.67 11.56 0.40
N ASP A 166 5.00 11.47 0.25
CA ASP A 166 5.88 12.52 -0.27
C ASP A 166 7.02 11.87 -1.05
N THR A 167 6.86 11.82 -2.36
CA THR A 167 7.83 11.17 -3.27
C THR A 167 9.16 11.93 -3.32
N SER A 168 9.14 13.24 -3.12
CA SER A 168 10.34 14.08 -3.15
C SER A 168 11.26 13.82 -1.95
N ALA A 169 10.72 13.39 -0.81
CA ALA A 169 11.48 13.10 0.40
C ALA A 169 12.10 11.69 0.42
N TYR A 170 11.92 10.89 -0.64
CA TYR A 170 12.42 9.53 -0.71
C TYR A 170 13.91 9.43 -0.37
N GLY A 171 14.23 8.60 0.63
CA GLY A 171 15.58 8.28 1.07
C GLY A 171 16.15 9.20 2.16
N VAL A 172 15.45 10.27 2.55
CA VAL A 172 15.93 11.18 3.62
C VAL A 172 16.11 10.44 4.95
N ASP A 173 15.19 9.57 5.30
CA ASP A 173 15.19 8.78 6.54
C ASP A 173 16.37 7.80 6.63
N VAL A 174 16.80 7.26 5.50
CA VAL A 174 17.93 6.34 5.39
C VAL A 174 19.23 7.05 4.97
N LYS A 175 19.26 8.39 5.04
CA LYS A 175 20.44 9.23 4.71
C LYS A 175 21.02 8.92 3.33
N TYR A 176 20.14 8.65 2.37
CA TYR A 176 20.48 8.32 0.99
C TYR A 176 21.41 7.11 0.85
N ALA A 177 21.21 6.09 1.69
CA ALA A 177 21.99 4.87 1.67
C ALA A 177 22.15 4.31 0.26
N GLU A 178 23.37 3.91 -0.08
CA GLU A 178 23.71 3.35 -1.39
C GLU A 178 23.37 1.86 -1.45
N ARG A 179 22.89 1.41 -2.60
CA ARG A 179 22.56 0.01 -2.92
C ARG A 179 22.95 -0.30 -4.35
N GLU A 180 23.19 -1.58 -4.64
CA GLU A 180 23.59 -2.04 -5.96
C GLU A 180 22.39 -2.67 -6.72
N TRP A 181 22.21 -2.23 -7.97
CA TRP A 181 21.28 -2.84 -8.92
C TRP A 181 21.95 -2.94 -10.29
N ARG A 182 21.90 -4.12 -10.90
CA ARG A 182 22.55 -4.43 -12.19
C ARG A 182 24.04 -4.08 -12.24
N GLY A 183 24.79 -4.28 -11.14
CA GLY A 183 26.21 -3.97 -11.06
C GLY A 183 26.55 -2.48 -10.99
N LYS A 184 25.57 -1.60 -10.81
CA LYS A 184 25.74 -0.16 -10.65
C LYS A 184 25.21 0.29 -9.30
N ALA A 185 25.95 1.18 -8.64
CA ALA A 185 25.55 1.77 -7.37
C ALA A 185 24.53 2.90 -7.56
N TYR A 186 23.46 2.86 -6.77
CA TYR A 186 22.41 3.89 -6.72
C TYR A 186 22.21 4.34 -5.28
N GLN A 187 22.08 5.64 -5.08
CA GLN A 187 21.63 6.16 -3.79
C GLN A 187 20.11 5.97 -3.65
N THR A 188 19.65 5.64 -2.45
CA THR A 188 18.20 5.67 -2.11
C THR A 188 17.76 7.13 -2.08
N ARG A 189 17.54 7.72 -3.25
CA ARG A 189 17.23 9.13 -3.49
C ARG A 189 16.37 9.27 -4.75
N MET A 190 15.47 10.26 -4.77
CA MET A 190 14.52 10.48 -5.88
C MET A 190 15.24 10.54 -7.25
N LYS A 191 16.30 11.34 -7.41
CA LYS A 191 17.02 11.46 -8.69
C LYS A 191 17.59 10.13 -9.16
N ALA A 192 18.34 9.43 -8.29
CA ALA A 192 18.94 8.15 -8.64
C ALA A 192 17.89 7.07 -8.93
N LEU A 193 16.76 7.10 -8.22
CA LEU A 193 15.62 6.23 -8.55
C LEU A 193 15.09 6.53 -9.95
N CYS A 194 14.88 7.81 -10.30
CA CYS A 194 14.43 8.20 -11.63
C CYS A 194 15.41 7.79 -12.72
N GLU A 195 16.72 7.92 -12.49
CA GLU A 195 17.77 7.42 -13.40
C GLU A 195 17.63 5.91 -13.63
N GLY A 196 17.50 5.13 -12.55
CA GLY A 196 17.35 3.67 -12.65
C GLY A 196 16.03 3.24 -13.31
N LEU A 197 14.92 3.93 -13.02
CA LEU A 197 13.63 3.68 -13.68
C LEU A 197 13.65 4.05 -15.15
N GLY A 198 14.38 5.10 -15.53
CA GLY A 198 14.58 5.50 -16.93
C GLY A 198 15.37 4.49 -17.76
N GLU A 199 16.10 3.55 -17.15
CA GLU A 199 16.75 2.43 -17.85
C GLU A 199 15.77 1.30 -18.23
N LEU A 200 14.51 1.38 -17.74
CA LEU A 200 13.48 0.40 -18.07
C LEU A 200 12.62 0.90 -19.25
N ASP A 201 12.22 -0.01 -20.13
CA ASP A 201 11.36 0.30 -21.29
C ASP A 201 9.90 0.44 -20.83
N ALA A 202 9.62 1.47 -20.01
CA ALA A 202 8.30 1.76 -19.48
C ALA A 202 8.13 3.26 -19.23
N TRP A 203 6.90 3.73 -19.35
CA TRP A 203 6.55 5.08 -18.95
C TRP A 203 6.55 5.16 -17.42
N VAL A 204 7.19 6.19 -16.86
CA VAL A 204 7.26 6.42 -15.43
C VAL A 204 6.50 7.69 -15.07
N ARG A 205 5.49 7.56 -14.21
CA ARG A 205 4.71 8.68 -13.71
C ARG A 205 4.96 8.85 -12.21
N MET A 206 5.52 10.01 -11.84
CA MET A 206 5.76 10.37 -10.44
C MET A 206 4.52 11.06 -9.87
N HIS A 207 3.98 10.53 -8.76
CA HIS A 207 2.87 11.11 -8.03
C HIS A 207 3.33 11.74 -6.72
N TYR A 208 2.58 12.71 -6.19
CA TYR A 208 2.79 13.32 -4.88
C TYR A 208 4.18 13.92 -4.68
N VAL A 209 4.65 14.62 -5.70
CA VAL A 209 5.94 15.32 -5.71
C VAL A 209 5.76 16.69 -5.06
N TYR A 210 6.33 16.89 -3.89
CA TYR A 210 6.39 18.20 -3.26
C TYR A 210 7.50 19.04 -3.90
N PRO A 211 7.28 20.36 -4.16
CA PRO A 211 8.19 21.18 -4.95
C PRO A 211 9.41 21.66 -4.15
N TYR A 212 10.25 20.72 -3.72
CA TYR A 212 11.58 21.05 -3.19
C TYR A 212 12.53 21.46 -4.32
N PRO A 213 13.54 22.29 -4.06
CA PRO A 213 14.51 22.71 -5.09
C PRO A 213 15.21 21.55 -5.80
N HIS A 214 15.47 20.45 -5.11
CA HIS A 214 16.14 19.28 -5.71
C HIS A 214 15.26 18.47 -6.68
N VAL A 215 13.97 18.75 -6.75
CA VAL A 215 13.07 18.14 -7.75
C VAL A 215 13.44 18.59 -9.16
N ASP A 216 13.95 19.81 -9.30
CA ASP A 216 14.41 20.33 -10.58
C ASP A 216 15.54 19.49 -11.20
N ASP A 217 16.32 18.77 -10.37
CA ASP A 217 17.35 17.84 -10.83
C ASP A 217 16.82 16.65 -11.63
N VAL A 218 15.51 16.38 -11.56
CA VAL A 218 14.86 15.27 -12.27
C VAL A 218 14.34 15.71 -13.64
N ILE A 219 14.07 17.01 -13.84
CA ILE A 219 13.52 17.53 -15.10
C ILE A 219 14.36 17.14 -16.33
N PRO A 220 15.71 17.18 -16.28
CA PRO A 220 16.51 16.77 -17.43
C PRO A 220 16.44 15.27 -17.78
N LEU A 221 15.84 14.43 -16.91
CA LEU A 221 15.66 13.00 -17.14
C LEU A 221 14.32 12.68 -17.81
N MET A 222 13.44 13.67 -17.91
CA MET A 222 12.09 13.54 -18.49
C MET A 222 12.12 13.75 -20.01
#